data_497b214351e79d126bdaa3a537d70244
#
_entry.id   497b214351e79d126bdaa3a537d70244
#
_cell.length_a   1.000
_cell.length_b   1.000
_cell.length_c   1.000
_cell.angle_alpha   90.00
_cell.angle_beta   90.00
_cell.angle_gamma   90.00
#
_symmetry.space_group_name_H-M   'P 1'
#
loop_
_entity.id
_entity.type
_entity.pdbx_description
1 polymer ?
#
loop_
_entity_poly.entity_id
_entity_poly.type
_entity_poly.pdbx_seq_one_letter_code
_entity_poly.pdbx_strand_id
1 'polypeptide(L)'
;MRATGSHDVEYTDVEIPAEDVLDLNDATVAQQDNRAHAALTLALTALYLGVAEAAQAAFIRFAHERVPTNLGHPIARTERFVTLSGEIDLLVSGARQIIFGALEAGQTDAEKFIRARLIAGRQLREAVQIAVRGIGNPGLSADLGLERHFRDIQSVLVHAPQEDVSISILGRAAFDRWNRDETALSSYSTGVPVLKTA
;
A
#
# COMPACT_ATOMS: atom_id res chain seq x y z
N MET A 1 -13.56 11.06 4.29
CA MET A 1 -13.63 10.92 2.81
C MET A 1 -14.52 11.92 2.07
N ARG A 2 -15.09 12.96 2.74
CA ARG A 2 -15.96 13.95 2.06
C ARG A 2 -15.25 14.77 0.98
N ALA A 3 -13.94 14.93 1.08
CA ALA A 3 -13.14 15.76 0.19
C ALA A 3 -12.53 15.00 -1.00
N THR A 4 -12.83 13.71 -1.16
CA THR A 4 -12.25 12.91 -2.26
C THR A 4 -12.84 13.25 -3.62
N GLY A 5 -14.02 13.91 -3.66
CA GLY A 5 -14.66 14.30 -4.91
C GLY A 5 -15.11 13.14 -5.81
N SER A 6 -15.20 11.93 -5.24
CA SER A 6 -15.66 10.74 -5.97
C SER A 6 -17.17 10.79 -6.20
N HIS A 7 -17.55 11.56 -7.20
CA HIS A 7 -18.94 11.75 -7.64
C HIS A 7 -19.16 11.05 -8.97
N ASP A 8 -20.42 10.76 -9.26
CA ASP A 8 -20.82 10.34 -10.60
C ASP A 8 -20.65 11.52 -11.57
N VAL A 9 -20.16 11.24 -12.77
CA VAL A 9 -20.01 12.23 -13.84
C VAL A 9 -20.86 11.77 -15.02
N GLU A 10 -21.81 12.58 -15.40
CA GLU A 10 -22.68 12.35 -16.57
C GLU A 10 -22.16 13.18 -17.74
N TYR A 11 -21.92 12.54 -18.86
CA TYR A 11 -21.53 13.18 -20.11
C TYR A 11 -22.72 13.19 -21.05
N THR A 12 -23.19 14.37 -21.47
CA THR A 12 -24.31 14.52 -22.39
C THR A 12 -23.85 15.31 -23.62
N ASP A 13 -23.91 14.69 -24.79
CA ASP A 13 -23.59 15.29 -26.09
C ASP A 13 -22.22 16.03 -26.14
N VAL A 14 -21.20 15.43 -25.51
CA VAL A 14 -19.83 15.97 -25.51
C VAL A 14 -19.13 15.58 -26.80
N GLU A 15 -18.78 16.58 -27.63
CA GLU A 15 -17.93 16.37 -28.80
C GLU A 15 -16.46 16.33 -28.39
N ILE A 16 -15.75 15.28 -28.79
CA ILE A 16 -14.32 15.11 -28.53
C ILE A 16 -13.58 15.18 -29.88
N PRO A 17 -12.57 16.07 -30.04
CA PRO A 17 -11.73 16.09 -31.21
C PRO A 17 -11.02 14.74 -31.43
N ALA A 18 -10.85 14.34 -32.68
CA ALA A 18 -10.26 13.04 -33.02
C ALA A 18 -8.82 12.87 -32.46
N GLU A 19 -8.08 13.96 -32.33
CA GLU A 19 -6.74 14.00 -31.76
C GLU A 19 -6.70 13.73 -30.26
N ASP A 20 -7.81 13.89 -29.55
CA ASP A 20 -7.93 13.63 -28.12
C ASP A 20 -8.41 12.19 -27.82
N VAL A 21 -8.65 11.39 -28.86
CA VAL A 21 -9.07 9.99 -28.74
C VAL A 21 -7.84 9.10 -28.76
N LEU A 22 -7.64 8.35 -27.65
CA LEU A 22 -6.58 7.34 -27.55
C LEU A 22 -7.13 5.97 -27.97
N ASP A 23 -6.49 5.32 -28.93
CA ASP A 23 -6.80 3.93 -29.25
C ASP A 23 -6.02 3.00 -28.31
N LEU A 24 -6.69 2.49 -27.29
CA LEU A 24 -6.11 1.55 -26.32
C LEU A 24 -5.84 0.16 -26.90
N ASN A 25 -6.29 -0.13 -28.12
CA ASN A 25 -5.90 -1.36 -28.83
C ASN A 25 -4.51 -1.24 -29.46
N ASP A 26 -3.98 -0.01 -29.63
CA ASP A 26 -2.59 0.19 -29.99
C ASP A 26 -1.69 -0.22 -28.81
N ALA A 27 -0.82 -1.22 -29.04
CA ALA A 27 0.04 -1.79 -28.01
C ALA A 27 0.99 -0.74 -27.38
N THR A 28 1.41 0.26 -28.16
CA THR A 28 2.30 1.34 -27.68
C THR A 28 1.55 2.27 -26.74
N VAL A 29 0.35 2.67 -27.11
CA VAL A 29 -0.53 3.52 -26.30
C VAL A 29 -0.90 2.79 -25.02
N ALA A 30 -1.35 1.54 -25.12
CA ALA A 30 -1.72 0.72 -23.96
C ALA A 30 -0.54 0.53 -22.98
N GLN A 31 0.69 0.38 -23.49
CA GLN A 31 1.88 0.24 -22.64
C GLN A 31 2.23 1.55 -21.92
N GLN A 32 2.10 2.70 -22.58
CA GLN A 32 2.32 4.01 -21.96
C GLN A 32 1.27 4.30 -20.91
N ASP A 33 -0.01 4.03 -21.20
CA ASP A 33 -1.11 4.20 -20.26
C ASP A 33 -0.93 3.35 -19.00
N ASN A 34 -0.57 2.07 -19.16
CA ASN A 34 -0.32 1.17 -18.04
C ASN A 34 0.83 1.66 -17.14
N ARG A 35 1.89 2.25 -17.71
CA ARG A 35 3.00 2.81 -16.94
C ARG A 35 2.58 4.05 -16.17
N ALA A 36 1.90 4.98 -16.83
CA ALA A 36 1.39 6.21 -16.20
C ALA A 36 0.43 5.87 -15.06
N HIS A 37 -0.47 4.91 -15.28
CA HIS A 37 -1.43 4.45 -14.30
C HIS A 37 -0.73 3.77 -13.10
N ALA A 38 0.26 2.94 -13.33
CA ALA A 38 1.03 2.29 -12.27
C ALA A 38 1.81 3.32 -11.41
N ALA A 39 2.44 4.32 -12.05
CA ALA A 39 3.12 5.39 -11.34
C ALA A 39 2.16 6.25 -10.52
N LEU A 40 0.99 6.60 -11.08
CA LEU A 40 -0.05 7.33 -10.38
C LEU A 40 -0.54 6.57 -9.15
N THR A 41 -0.78 5.27 -9.26
CA THR A 41 -1.24 4.46 -8.12
C THR A 41 -0.20 4.37 -7.00
N LEU A 42 1.09 4.39 -7.34
CA LEU A 42 2.16 4.47 -6.33
C LEU A 42 2.21 5.85 -5.68
N ALA A 43 2.05 6.93 -6.47
CA ALA A 43 1.97 8.29 -5.95
C ALA A 43 0.77 8.46 -4.99
N LEU A 44 -0.39 7.88 -5.33
CA LEU A 44 -1.54 7.82 -4.42
C LEU A 44 -1.22 7.04 -3.13
N THR A 45 -0.38 6.01 -3.20
CA THR A 45 0.04 5.28 -2.00
C THR A 45 0.89 6.15 -1.08
N ALA A 46 1.65 7.12 -1.61
CA ALA A 46 2.39 8.10 -0.82
C ALA A 46 1.47 9.04 -0.01
N LEU A 47 0.24 9.30 -0.45
CA LEU A 47 -0.75 10.02 0.37
C LEU A 47 -1.10 9.23 1.64
N TYR A 48 -1.24 7.92 1.52
CA TYR A 48 -1.51 7.05 2.67
C TYR A 48 -0.31 6.92 3.61
N LEU A 49 0.92 7.08 3.10
CA LEU A 49 2.10 7.22 3.95
C LEU A 49 1.94 8.42 4.88
N GLY A 50 1.54 9.57 4.37
CA GLY A 50 1.27 10.76 5.19
C GLY A 50 0.18 10.53 6.25
N VAL A 51 -0.87 9.76 5.93
CA VAL A 51 -1.91 9.37 6.90
C VAL A 51 -1.33 8.51 8.02
N ALA A 52 -0.49 7.52 7.68
CA ALA A 52 0.12 6.64 8.68
C ALA A 52 1.16 7.37 9.55
N GLU A 53 1.95 8.27 8.97
CA GLU A 53 2.89 9.13 9.71
C GLU A 53 2.17 10.06 10.70
N ALA A 54 1.05 10.63 10.28
CA ALA A 54 0.22 11.44 11.17
C ALA A 54 -0.39 10.60 12.32
N ALA A 55 -0.79 9.36 12.04
CA ALA A 55 -1.25 8.43 13.05
C ALA A 55 -0.14 8.02 14.02
N GLN A 56 1.08 7.75 13.53
CA GLN A 56 2.26 7.49 14.35
C GLN A 56 2.58 8.67 15.26
N ALA A 57 2.56 9.88 14.73
CA ALA A 57 2.80 11.08 15.52
C ALA A 57 1.74 11.29 16.61
N ALA A 58 0.46 11.02 16.30
CA ALA A 58 -0.63 11.09 17.29
C ALA A 58 -0.46 10.03 18.39
N PHE A 59 -0.06 8.80 18.03
CA PHE A 59 0.24 7.72 18.98
C PHE A 59 1.38 8.09 19.93
N ILE A 60 2.48 8.59 19.41
CA ILE A 60 3.66 8.97 20.20
C ILE A 60 3.32 10.12 21.15
N ARG A 61 2.63 11.15 20.65
CA ARG A 61 2.20 12.28 21.46
C ARG A 61 1.31 11.81 22.62
N PHE A 62 0.28 11.04 22.34
CA PHE A 62 -0.60 10.47 23.36
C PHE A 62 0.17 9.67 24.41
N ALA A 63 1.15 8.86 23.99
CA ALA A 63 1.95 8.06 24.90
C ALA A 63 2.81 8.91 25.85
N HIS A 64 3.29 10.06 25.40
CA HIS A 64 4.05 11.01 26.22
C HIS A 64 3.16 11.84 27.16
N GLU A 65 1.98 12.21 26.72
CA GLU A 65 1.06 13.07 27.50
C GLU A 65 0.25 12.28 28.53
N ARG A 66 -0.02 11.01 28.28
CA ARG A 66 -0.85 10.18 29.15
C ARG A 66 -0.07 9.68 30.36
N VAL A 67 -0.41 10.20 31.55
CA VAL A 67 0.14 9.78 32.84
C VAL A 67 -1.00 9.17 33.69
N PRO A 68 -1.15 7.83 33.71
CA PRO A 68 -2.12 7.18 34.60
C PRO A 68 -1.73 7.35 36.07
N THR A 69 -2.72 7.53 36.93
CA THR A 69 -2.50 7.76 38.37
C THR A 69 -1.69 6.63 39.03
N ASN A 70 -1.96 5.40 38.62
CA ASN A 70 -1.29 4.21 39.18
C ASN A 70 0.17 4.04 38.73
N LEU A 71 0.59 4.72 37.63
CA LEU A 71 1.97 4.64 37.13
C LEU A 71 2.83 5.82 37.58
N GLY A 72 2.24 7.02 37.76
CA GLY A 72 2.97 8.23 38.12
C GLY A 72 3.96 8.74 37.07
N HIS A 73 3.96 8.16 35.87
CA HIS A 73 4.81 8.56 34.74
C HIS A 73 4.10 8.31 33.40
N PRO A 74 4.56 8.93 32.29
CA PRO A 74 4.00 8.71 30.96
C PRO A 74 4.02 7.23 30.55
N ILE A 75 2.94 6.78 29.88
CA ILE A 75 2.85 5.42 29.34
C ILE A 75 3.90 5.11 28.28
N ALA A 76 4.50 6.13 27.66
CA ALA A 76 5.63 6.00 26.76
C ALA A 76 6.85 5.26 27.38
N ARG A 77 6.94 5.23 28.73
CA ARG A 77 8.01 4.52 29.46
C ARG A 77 7.71 3.05 29.72
N THR A 78 6.53 2.56 29.36
CA THR A 78 6.17 1.16 29.55
C THR A 78 6.64 0.32 28.36
N GLU A 79 7.11 -0.89 28.64
CA GLU A 79 7.56 -1.83 27.61
C GLU A 79 6.50 -2.07 26.52
N ARG A 80 5.22 -2.10 26.92
CA ARG A 80 4.11 -2.24 25.97
C ARG A 80 4.11 -1.13 24.93
N PHE A 81 4.23 0.14 25.35
CA PHE A 81 4.20 1.27 24.42
C PHE A 81 5.51 1.42 23.64
N VAL A 82 6.64 1.05 24.20
CA VAL A 82 7.93 0.96 23.50
C VAL A 82 7.84 -0.06 22.36
N THR A 83 7.34 -1.27 22.64
CA THR A 83 7.18 -2.32 21.62
C THR A 83 6.21 -1.88 20.52
N LEU A 84 5.04 -1.35 20.86
CA LEU A 84 4.07 -0.89 19.87
C LEU A 84 4.62 0.26 19.01
N SER A 85 5.38 1.18 19.60
CA SER A 85 6.05 2.25 18.85
C SER A 85 7.05 1.70 17.84
N GLY A 86 7.85 0.68 18.25
CA GLY A 86 8.79 0.01 17.36
C GLY A 86 8.11 -0.72 16.21
N GLU A 87 6.99 -1.40 16.46
CA GLU A 87 6.20 -2.06 15.41
C GLU A 87 5.62 -1.06 14.42
N ILE A 88 5.06 0.05 14.89
CA ILE A 88 4.51 1.12 14.04
C ILE A 88 5.64 1.71 13.19
N ASP A 89 6.79 2.03 13.79
CA ASP A 89 7.93 2.62 13.10
C ASP A 89 8.48 1.68 12.02
N LEU A 90 8.63 0.40 12.32
CA LEU A 90 9.07 -0.61 11.36
C LEU A 90 8.16 -0.66 10.12
N LEU A 91 6.85 -0.64 10.32
CA LEU A 91 5.87 -0.71 9.23
C LEU A 91 5.86 0.57 8.40
N VAL A 92 5.87 1.74 9.04
CA VAL A 92 5.84 3.05 8.36
C VAL A 92 7.15 3.28 7.61
N SER A 93 8.30 3.04 8.25
CA SER A 93 9.62 3.19 7.63
C SER A 93 9.83 2.19 6.49
N GLY A 94 9.39 0.94 6.67
CA GLY A 94 9.42 -0.08 5.62
C GLY A 94 8.59 0.31 4.40
N ALA A 95 7.36 0.77 4.61
CA ALA A 95 6.50 1.26 3.54
C ALA A 95 7.12 2.46 2.81
N ARG A 96 7.71 3.41 3.54
CA ARG A 96 8.43 4.56 2.97
C ARG A 96 9.56 4.09 2.05
N GLN A 97 10.41 3.18 2.52
CA GLN A 97 11.53 2.65 1.72
C GLN A 97 11.05 1.95 0.45
N ILE A 98 9.96 1.19 0.53
CA ILE A 98 9.38 0.49 -0.62
C ILE A 98 8.83 1.49 -1.65
N ILE A 99 8.10 2.52 -1.23
CA ILE A 99 7.53 3.53 -2.13
C ILE A 99 8.65 4.30 -2.84
N PHE A 100 9.59 4.87 -2.08
CA PHE A 100 10.66 5.69 -2.65
C PHE A 100 11.65 4.85 -3.44
N GLY A 101 12.02 3.65 -2.99
CA GLY A 101 12.88 2.75 -3.75
C GLY A 101 12.27 2.33 -5.09
N ALA A 102 10.95 2.15 -5.15
CA ALA A 102 10.27 1.88 -6.42
C ALA A 102 10.29 3.09 -7.36
N LEU A 103 10.18 4.32 -6.84
CA LEU A 103 10.26 5.55 -7.62
C LEU A 103 11.68 5.82 -8.13
N GLU A 104 12.68 5.71 -7.26
CA GLU A 104 14.10 5.98 -7.58
C GLU A 104 14.67 5.00 -8.62
N ALA A 105 14.20 3.77 -8.60
CA ALA A 105 14.65 2.75 -9.56
C ALA A 105 14.27 3.05 -11.02
N GLY A 106 13.56 4.15 -11.28
CA GLY A 106 13.16 4.56 -12.64
C GLY A 106 12.36 3.49 -13.38
N GLN A 107 11.64 2.67 -12.66
CA GLN A 107 11.04 1.44 -13.15
C GLN A 107 9.98 1.72 -14.20
N THR A 108 10.12 1.03 -15.30
CA THR A 108 9.09 0.94 -16.36
C THR A 108 8.20 -0.29 -16.19
N ASP A 109 8.40 -1.06 -15.14
CA ASP A 109 7.74 -2.33 -14.86
C ASP A 109 6.52 -2.12 -13.96
N ALA A 110 5.34 -2.21 -14.56
CA ALA A 110 4.06 -2.04 -13.86
C ALA A 110 3.87 -3.04 -12.71
N GLU A 111 4.37 -4.28 -12.84
CA GLU A 111 4.27 -5.27 -11.76
C GLU A 111 5.02 -4.84 -10.49
N LYS A 112 6.16 -4.19 -10.65
CA LYS A 112 6.95 -3.70 -9.50
C LYS A 112 6.21 -2.59 -8.76
N PHE A 113 5.58 -1.66 -9.49
CA PHE A 113 4.74 -0.63 -8.88
C PHE A 113 3.52 -1.21 -8.16
N ILE A 114 2.84 -2.17 -8.79
CA ILE A 114 1.70 -2.87 -8.16
C ILE A 114 2.15 -3.57 -6.87
N ARG A 115 3.29 -4.26 -6.92
CA ARG A 115 3.86 -4.98 -5.78
C ARG A 115 4.25 -4.03 -4.65
N ALA A 116 4.95 -2.93 -4.97
CA ALA A 116 5.33 -1.89 -4.02
C ALA A 116 4.09 -1.26 -3.35
N ARG A 117 3.08 -0.91 -4.14
CA ARG A 117 1.82 -0.37 -3.64
C ARG A 117 1.12 -1.31 -2.66
N LEU A 118 0.99 -2.60 -3.02
CA LEU A 118 0.30 -3.57 -2.17
C LEU A 118 1.04 -3.80 -0.84
N ILE A 119 2.36 -3.99 -0.90
CA ILE A 119 3.17 -4.21 0.31
C ILE A 119 3.10 -2.98 1.20
N ALA A 120 3.37 -1.79 0.65
CA ALA A 120 3.32 -0.55 1.41
C ALA A 120 1.92 -0.28 1.97
N GLY A 121 0.87 -0.45 1.16
CA GLY A 121 -0.51 -0.22 1.60
C GLY A 121 -0.92 -1.11 2.77
N ARG A 122 -0.54 -2.40 2.75
CA ARG A 122 -0.78 -3.33 3.85
C ARG A 122 -0.03 -2.92 5.12
N GLN A 123 1.23 -2.55 5.00
CA GLN A 123 2.04 -2.08 6.13
C GLN A 123 1.48 -0.80 6.75
N LEU A 124 1.13 0.19 5.94
CA LEU A 124 0.58 1.46 6.41
C LEU A 124 -0.77 1.27 7.13
N ARG A 125 -1.63 0.42 6.58
CA ARG A 125 -2.90 0.09 7.24
C ARG A 125 -2.68 -0.60 8.57
N GLU A 126 -1.79 -1.58 8.64
CA GLU A 126 -1.49 -2.30 9.89
C GLU A 126 -0.89 -1.35 10.93
N ALA A 127 0.02 -0.46 10.57
CA ALA A 127 0.59 0.54 11.46
C ALA A 127 -0.49 1.40 12.14
N VAL A 128 -1.45 1.89 11.35
CA VAL A 128 -2.58 2.69 11.90
C VAL A 128 -3.49 1.84 12.79
N GLN A 129 -3.73 0.57 12.45
CA GLN A 129 -4.50 -0.35 13.28
C GLN A 129 -3.83 -0.62 14.63
N ILE A 130 -2.50 -0.81 14.63
CA ILE A 130 -1.71 -0.98 15.86
C ILE A 130 -1.82 0.27 16.73
N ALA A 131 -1.70 1.47 16.14
CA ALA A 131 -1.82 2.73 16.85
C ALA A 131 -3.19 2.86 17.56
N VAL A 132 -4.28 2.59 16.83
CA VAL A 132 -5.64 2.67 17.39
C VAL A 132 -5.86 1.63 18.50
N ARG A 133 -5.50 0.36 18.23
CA ARG A 133 -5.62 -0.72 19.22
C ARG A 133 -4.76 -0.48 20.46
N GLY A 134 -3.56 0.09 20.26
CA GLY A 134 -2.63 0.39 21.34
C GLY A 134 -3.16 1.45 22.31
N ILE A 135 -3.77 2.50 21.79
CA ILE A 135 -4.39 3.57 22.57
C ILE A 135 -5.72 3.11 23.20
N GLY A 136 -6.49 2.28 22.49
CA GLY A 136 -7.82 1.84 22.95
C GLY A 136 -8.90 2.89 22.68
N ASN A 137 -9.91 2.97 23.58
CA ASN A 137 -11.07 3.85 23.39
C ASN A 137 -10.73 5.32 23.05
N PRO A 138 -9.72 5.97 23.65
CA PRO A 138 -9.36 7.33 23.26
C PRO A 138 -8.91 7.43 21.78
N GLY A 139 -8.35 6.35 21.20
CA GLY A 139 -7.97 6.29 19.78
C GLY A 139 -9.15 6.31 18.82
N LEU A 140 -10.36 6.01 19.32
CA LEU A 140 -11.62 6.06 18.57
C LEU A 140 -12.41 7.35 18.81
N SER A 141 -11.93 8.22 19.73
CA SER A 141 -12.51 9.54 19.96
C SER A 141 -12.05 10.55 18.92
N ALA A 142 -12.93 11.50 18.59
CA ALA A 142 -12.61 12.61 17.70
C ALA A 142 -11.51 13.54 18.27
N ASP A 143 -11.31 13.55 19.58
CA ASP A 143 -10.39 14.46 20.25
C ASP A 143 -8.93 14.28 19.84
N LEU A 144 -8.51 13.04 19.55
CA LEU A 144 -7.15 12.74 19.10
C LEU A 144 -6.98 12.84 17.58
N GLY A 145 -8.07 12.86 16.81
CA GLY A 145 -8.05 12.81 15.35
C GLY A 145 -7.55 11.47 14.77
N LEU A 146 -7.15 10.52 15.61
CA LEU A 146 -6.63 9.21 15.18
C LEU A 146 -7.72 8.37 14.50
N GLU A 147 -8.98 8.50 14.96
CA GLU A 147 -10.13 7.83 14.34
C GLU A 147 -10.33 8.24 12.88
N ARG A 148 -9.99 9.48 12.52
CA ARG A 148 -10.01 9.95 11.12
C ARG A 148 -8.94 9.23 10.31
N HIS A 149 -7.71 9.16 10.80
CA HIS A 149 -6.63 8.43 10.14
C HIS A 149 -6.97 6.96 9.95
N PHE A 150 -7.65 6.36 10.95
CA PHE A 150 -8.12 4.98 10.85
C PHE A 150 -9.16 4.78 9.74
N ARG A 151 -10.09 5.72 9.56
CA ARG A 151 -11.06 5.66 8.45
C ARG A 151 -10.38 5.92 7.10
N ASP A 152 -9.53 6.93 7.04
CA ASP A 152 -8.90 7.36 5.79
C ASP A 152 -7.96 6.30 5.23
N ILE A 153 -7.22 5.60 6.09
CA ILE A 153 -6.30 4.54 5.64
C ILE A 153 -7.02 3.34 5.01
N GLN A 154 -8.30 3.10 5.32
CA GLN A 154 -9.03 1.98 4.71
C GLN A 154 -9.15 2.15 3.19
N SER A 155 -9.08 3.36 2.68
CA SER A 155 -9.18 3.64 1.24
C SER A 155 -8.02 3.07 0.43
N VAL A 156 -6.87 2.77 1.06
CA VAL A 156 -5.72 2.14 0.39
C VAL A 156 -6.08 0.78 -0.24
N LEU A 157 -7.08 0.08 0.32
CA LEU A 157 -7.49 -1.24 -0.15
C LEU A 157 -8.47 -1.17 -1.33
N VAL A 158 -9.29 -0.11 -1.35
CA VAL A 158 -10.39 0.02 -2.33
C VAL A 158 -10.06 0.96 -3.50
N HIS A 159 -8.96 1.71 -3.39
CA HIS A 159 -8.47 2.53 -4.49
C HIS A 159 -8.09 1.65 -5.69
N ALA A 160 -8.49 2.08 -6.88
CA ALA A 160 -8.18 1.35 -8.11
C ALA A 160 -6.66 1.36 -8.44
N PRO A 161 -6.13 0.27 -8.98
CA PRO A 161 -6.73 -1.04 -9.10
C PRO A 161 -6.91 -1.68 -7.70
N GLN A 162 -8.06 -2.30 -7.45
CA GLN A 162 -8.37 -2.92 -6.17
C GLN A 162 -7.37 -4.04 -5.83
N GLU A 163 -7.24 -4.36 -4.54
CA GLU A 163 -6.23 -5.31 -4.06
C GLU A 163 -6.39 -6.71 -4.68
N ASP A 164 -7.60 -7.22 -4.76
CA ASP A 164 -7.93 -8.54 -5.32
C ASP A 164 -7.57 -8.64 -6.81
N VAL A 165 -7.90 -7.61 -7.59
CA VAL A 165 -7.50 -7.49 -9.01
C VAL A 165 -5.97 -7.49 -9.13
N SER A 166 -5.30 -6.68 -8.33
CA SER A 166 -3.84 -6.55 -8.32
C SER A 166 -3.15 -7.87 -7.95
N ILE A 167 -3.66 -8.59 -6.94
CA ILE A 167 -3.14 -9.91 -6.55
C ILE A 167 -3.32 -10.93 -7.68
N SER A 168 -4.47 -10.92 -8.37
CA SER A 168 -4.71 -11.80 -9.51
C SER A 168 -3.73 -11.55 -10.66
N ILE A 169 -3.40 -10.28 -10.93
CA ILE A 169 -2.39 -9.91 -11.94
C ILE A 169 -1.02 -10.48 -11.54
N LEU A 170 -0.60 -10.26 -10.29
CA LEU A 170 0.69 -10.76 -9.79
C LEU A 170 0.76 -12.29 -9.76
N GLY A 171 -0.36 -12.96 -9.46
CA GLY A 171 -0.45 -14.41 -9.48
C GLY A 171 -0.23 -14.99 -10.88
N ARG A 172 -0.92 -14.44 -11.89
CA ARG A 172 -0.73 -14.85 -13.29
C ARG A 172 0.71 -14.62 -13.75
N ALA A 173 1.26 -13.44 -13.47
CA ALA A 173 2.65 -13.14 -13.80
C ALA A 173 3.66 -14.07 -13.10
N ALA A 174 3.36 -14.57 -11.90
CA ALA A 174 4.19 -15.56 -11.22
C ALA A 174 4.18 -16.91 -11.95
N PHE A 175 3.01 -17.40 -12.38
CA PHE A 175 2.91 -18.62 -13.19
C PHE A 175 3.60 -18.48 -14.54
N ASP A 176 3.46 -17.33 -15.22
CA ASP A 176 4.10 -17.07 -16.50
C ASP A 176 5.63 -17.03 -16.39
N ARG A 177 6.17 -16.54 -15.28
CA ARG A 177 7.62 -16.61 -15.00
C ARG A 177 8.08 -18.04 -14.80
N TRP A 178 7.35 -18.83 -14.03
CA TRP A 178 7.67 -20.24 -13.81
C TRP A 178 7.70 -21.02 -15.12
N ASN A 179 6.70 -20.85 -15.97
CA ASN A 179 6.64 -21.53 -17.27
C ASN A 179 7.83 -21.18 -18.18
N ARG A 180 8.32 -19.93 -18.12
CA ARG A 180 9.53 -19.50 -18.84
C ARG A 180 10.80 -20.13 -18.25
N ASP A 181 10.88 -20.19 -16.94
CA ASP A 181 12.04 -20.75 -16.23
C ASP A 181 12.11 -22.27 -16.37
N GLU A 182 11.00 -23.00 -16.41
CA GLU A 182 10.99 -24.44 -16.74
C GLU A 182 11.53 -24.70 -18.13
N THR A 183 11.21 -23.84 -19.09
CA THR A 183 11.79 -23.95 -20.43
C THR A 183 13.32 -23.70 -20.41
N ALA A 184 13.79 -22.81 -19.55
CA ALA A 184 15.22 -22.56 -19.32
C ALA A 184 15.89 -23.68 -18.50
N LEU A 185 15.22 -24.19 -17.47
CA LEU A 185 15.74 -25.27 -16.61
C LEU A 185 15.75 -26.64 -17.30
N SER A 186 14.84 -26.88 -18.25
CA SER A 186 14.88 -28.08 -19.12
C SER A 186 16.17 -28.16 -19.94
N SER A 187 16.85 -27.04 -20.17
CA SER A 187 18.16 -26.99 -20.79
C SER A 187 19.31 -27.32 -19.81
N TYR A 188 19.06 -27.33 -18.50
CA TYR A 188 20.01 -27.65 -17.42
C TYR A 188 19.78 -29.03 -16.79
N SER A 189 18.84 -29.85 -17.29
CA SER A 189 18.56 -31.14 -16.69
C SER A 189 19.67 -32.15 -16.99
N THR A 190 20.76 -32.05 -16.28
CA THR A 190 21.69 -33.14 -16.03
C THR A 190 21.61 -33.50 -14.53
N GLY A 191 20.79 -34.49 -14.22
CA GLY A 191 21.13 -35.42 -13.16
C GLY A 191 20.62 -35.18 -11.74
N VAL A 192 19.44 -34.58 -11.51
CA VAL A 192 18.77 -34.72 -10.20
C VAL A 192 17.60 -35.71 -10.32
N PRO A 193 17.57 -36.82 -9.56
CA PRO A 193 16.47 -37.77 -9.63
C PRO A 193 15.19 -37.13 -9.09
N VAL A 194 14.14 -37.10 -9.90
CA VAL A 194 12.79 -36.78 -9.45
C VAL A 194 12.34 -37.94 -8.54
N LEU A 195 12.17 -37.67 -7.24
CA LEU A 195 11.51 -38.59 -6.33
C LEU A 195 10.06 -38.76 -6.79
N LYS A 196 9.79 -39.89 -7.44
CA LYS A 196 8.41 -40.34 -7.70
C LYS A 196 7.83 -40.74 -6.35
N THR A 197 6.90 -39.92 -5.83
CA THR A 197 6.00 -40.36 -4.77
C THR A 197 5.07 -41.43 -5.30
N ALA A 198 5.09 -42.62 -4.68
CA ALA A 198 4.20 -43.73 -4.90
C ALA A 198 2.80 -43.40 -4.36
#